data_581fb75894115afa45f3c12183bdf649
#
_entry.id   581fb75894115afa45f3c12183bdf649
#
_cell.length_a   1.000
_cell.length_b   1.000
_cell.length_c   1.000
_cell.angle_alpha   90.00
_cell.angle_beta   90.00
_cell.angle_gamma   90.00
#
_symmetry.space_group_name_H-M   'P 1'
#
loop_
_entity.id
_entity.type
_entity.pdbx_description
1 polymer ?
#
loop_
_entity_poly.entity_id
_entity_poly.type
_entity_poly.pdbx_seq_one_letter_code
_entity_poly.pdbx_strand_id
1 'polypeptide(L)'
;PMMPWSDSMLDEIAQLGENLGCRPVIAHVNRFMEHLRDETLMDRVLEREMLVQVNANYFLKPKTVKAAIRNLKNGKIHLIGSDCHDLISRPPNLGPVRRLMRVYRTEAEFSILEQNAAGLLFPGGTL
;
A
#
# COMPACT_ATOMS: atom_id res chain seq x y z
N PRO A 1 16.59 1.05 13.54
CA PRO A 1 15.45 0.26 13.99
C PRO A 1 14.13 0.96 13.66
N MET A 2 13.13 0.18 13.35
CA MET A 2 11.80 0.71 13.10
C MET A 2 11.10 1.04 14.40
N MET A 3 10.49 2.21 14.46
CA MET A 3 9.68 2.60 15.60
C MET A 3 8.24 2.13 15.41
N PRO A 4 7.57 1.71 16.48
CA PRO A 4 6.16 1.32 16.36
C PRO A 4 5.29 2.49 15.94
N TRP A 5 4.26 2.19 15.16
CA TRP A 5 3.24 3.16 14.77
C TRP A 5 2.17 3.22 15.85
N SER A 6 2.23 4.23 16.69
CA SER A 6 1.22 4.43 17.73
C SER A 6 -0.04 5.08 17.14
N ASP A 7 -1.16 4.91 17.82
CA ASP A 7 -2.39 5.58 17.43
C ASP A 7 -2.23 7.10 17.46
N SER A 8 -1.48 7.61 18.42
CA SER A 8 -1.19 9.04 18.52
C SER A 8 -0.48 9.57 17.28
N MET A 9 0.54 8.83 16.80
CA MET A 9 1.27 9.21 15.58
C MET A 9 0.36 9.19 14.36
N LEU A 10 -0.47 8.16 14.22
CA LEU A 10 -1.40 8.05 13.11
C LEU A 10 -2.44 9.18 13.15
N ASP A 11 -2.93 9.52 14.33
CA ASP A 11 -3.86 10.62 14.51
C ASP A 11 -3.25 11.97 14.10
N GLU A 12 -1.99 12.20 14.46
CA GLU A 12 -1.27 13.42 14.09
C GLU A 12 -1.10 13.54 12.57
N ILE A 13 -0.76 12.44 11.90
CA ILE A 13 -0.60 12.42 10.45
C ILE A 13 -1.94 12.67 9.77
N ALA A 14 -3.00 12.02 10.25
CA ALA A 14 -4.35 12.22 9.71
C ALA A 14 -4.79 13.66 9.86
N GLN A 15 -4.54 14.28 11.03
CA GLN A 15 -4.89 15.67 11.27
C GLN A 15 -4.11 16.62 10.37
N LEU A 16 -2.83 16.34 10.16
CA LEU A 16 -2.01 17.14 9.26
C LEU A 16 -2.56 17.09 7.83
N GLY A 17 -2.94 15.91 7.37
CA GLY A 17 -3.55 15.73 6.05
C GLY A 17 -4.86 16.53 5.93
N GLU A 18 -5.70 16.46 6.93
CA GLU A 18 -6.96 17.21 6.97
C GLU A 18 -6.69 18.72 6.90
N ASN A 19 -5.73 19.21 7.68
CA ASN A 19 -5.35 20.62 7.68
C ASN A 19 -4.81 21.09 6.33
N LEU A 20 -4.12 20.22 5.60
CA LEU A 20 -3.54 20.51 4.30
C LEU A 20 -4.49 20.21 3.12
N GLY A 21 -5.66 19.63 3.40
CA GLY A 21 -6.61 19.25 2.36
C GLY A 21 -6.15 18.09 1.50
N CYS A 22 -5.37 17.16 2.06
CA CYS A 22 -4.87 15.99 1.32
C CYS A 22 -5.04 14.71 2.15
N ARG A 23 -5.00 13.56 1.47
CA ARG A 23 -5.05 12.26 2.14
C ARG A 23 -3.63 11.70 2.25
N PRO A 24 -3.13 11.51 3.46
CA PRO A 24 -1.79 10.91 3.63
C PRO A 24 -1.74 9.48 3.13
N VAL A 25 -0.59 9.08 2.62
CA VAL A 25 -0.29 7.71 2.23
C VAL A 25 0.72 7.16 3.23
N ILE A 26 0.39 6.04 3.86
CA ILE A 26 1.38 5.35 4.69
C ILE A 26 2.06 4.31 3.81
N ALA A 27 3.37 4.53 3.60
CA ALA A 27 4.17 3.68 2.74
C ALA A 27 4.64 2.42 3.46
N HIS A 28 4.82 1.34 2.70
CA HIS A 28 5.42 0.10 3.19
C HIS A 28 4.67 -0.52 4.38
N VAL A 29 3.36 -0.42 4.41
CA VAL A 29 2.56 -0.89 5.54
C VAL A 29 2.82 -2.37 5.82
N ASN A 30 2.91 -3.20 4.78
CA ASN A 30 3.20 -4.62 4.94
C ASN A 30 4.54 -4.88 5.63
N ARG A 31 5.53 -4.05 5.33
CA ARG A 31 6.86 -4.18 5.93
C ARG A 31 6.83 -3.85 7.41
N PHE A 32 6.15 -2.78 7.79
CA PHE A 32 5.98 -2.41 9.19
C PHE A 32 5.18 -3.48 9.96
N MET A 33 4.13 -4.02 9.37
CA MET A 33 3.35 -5.09 9.99
C MET A 33 4.23 -6.31 10.29
N GLU A 34 5.07 -6.70 9.35
CA GLU A 34 5.96 -7.84 9.51
C GLU A 34 7.04 -7.59 10.57
N HIS A 35 7.76 -6.47 10.45
CA HIS A 35 8.88 -6.17 11.34
C HIS A 35 8.46 -5.82 12.76
N LEU A 36 7.33 -5.18 12.92
CA LEU A 36 6.80 -4.80 14.24
C LEU A 36 5.85 -5.84 14.80
N ARG A 37 5.55 -6.90 14.03
CA ARG A 37 4.57 -7.93 14.39
C ARG A 37 3.23 -7.32 14.76
N ASP A 38 2.84 -6.29 14.03
CA ASP A 38 1.59 -5.57 14.24
C ASP A 38 0.63 -5.82 13.08
N GLU A 39 -0.24 -6.78 13.24
CA GLU A 39 -1.24 -7.14 12.22
C GLU A 39 -2.37 -6.11 12.13
N THR A 40 -2.45 -5.20 13.07
CA THR A 40 -3.54 -4.21 13.14
C THR A 40 -3.25 -2.93 12.39
N LEU A 41 -1.99 -2.71 11.97
CA LEU A 41 -1.57 -1.42 11.42
C LEU A 41 -2.39 -1.00 10.20
N MET A 42 -2.61 -1.93 9.26
CA MET A 42 -3.38 -1.63 8.05
C MET A 42 -4.78 -1.10 8.38
N ASP A 43 -5.49 -1.79 9.27
CA ASP A 43 -6.83 -1.38 9.67
C ASP A 43 -6.83 -0.05 10.43
N ARG A 44 -5.82 0.19 11.26
CA ARG A 44 -5.70 1.46 11.97
C ARG A 44 -5.45 2.64 11.03
N VAL A 45 -4.67 2.41 9.97
CA VAL A 45 -4.49 3.42 8.91
C VAL A 45 -5.81 3.71 8.21
N LEU A 46 -6.54 2.65 7.85
CA LEU A 46 -7.81 2.78 7.13
C LEU A 46 -8.90 3.44 7.98
N GLU A 47 -8.93 3.18 9.28
CA GLU A 47 -9.88 3.81 10.19
C GLU A 47 -9.77 5.33 10.20
N ARG A 48 -8.60 5.85 9.86
CA ARG A 48 -8.33 7.29 9.79
C ARG A 48 -8.45 7.85 8.39
N GLU A 49 -9.00 7.06 7.47
CA GLU A 49 -9.21 7.45 6.07
C GLU A 49 -7.91 7.80 5.34
N MET A 50 -6.80 7.25 5.79
CA MET A 50 -5.51 7.37 5.10
C MET A 50 -5.34 6.22 4.12
N LEU A 51 -4.42 6.38 3.18
CA LEU A 51 -4.19 5.41 2.12
C LEU A 51 -3.07 4.45 2.50
N VAL A 52 -3.23 3.20 2.08
CA VAL A 52 -2.28 2.13 2.34
C VAL A 52 -1.48 1.82 1.09
N GLN A 53 -0.15 1.91 1.18
CA GLN A 53 0.76 1.41 0.15
C GLN A 53 1.46 0.17 0.67
N VAL A 54 1.55 -0.85 -0.16
CA VAL A 54 2.32 -2.06 0.15
C VAL A 54 3.38 -2.29 -0.92
N ASN A 55 4.41 -3.06 -0.57
CA ASN A 55 5.46 -3.43 -1.52
C ASN A 55 5.04 -4.66 -2.34
N ALA A 56 5.58 -4.77 -3.54
CA ALA A 56 5.35 -5.91 -4.43
C ALA A 56 5.67 -7.24 -3.74
N ASN A 57 6.68 -7.27 -2.89
CA ASN A 57 7.07 -8.47 -2.15
C ASN A 57 5.95 -9.04 -1.28
N TYR A 58 5.01 -8.22 -0.85
CA TYR A 58 3.85 -8.69 -0.09
C TYR A 58 3.07 -9.75 -0.87
N PHE A 59 2.97 -9.57 -2.18
CA PHE A 59 2.28 -10.50 -3.08
C PHE A 59 3.15 -11.66 -3.52
N LEU A 60 4.47 -11.50 -3.51
CA LEU A 60 5.39 -12.47 -4.13
C LEU A 60 5.98 -13.48 -3.17
N LYS A 61 5.91 -13.22 -1.86
CA LYS A 61 6.43 -14.16 -0.86
C LYS A 61 5.38 -15.21 -0.51
N PRO A 62 5.75 -16.50 -0.51
CA PRO A 62 4.82 -17.56 -0.11
C PRO A 62 4.22 -17.34 1.27
N LYS A 63 4.98 -16.73 2.16
CA LYS A 63 4.57 -16.48 3.55
C LYS A 63 3.43 -15.47 3.67
N THR A 64 3.35 -14.50 2.74
CA THR A 64 2.42 -13.37 2.84
C THR A 64 1.39 -13.30 1.73
N VAL A 65 1.54 -14.09 0.66
CA VAL A 65 0.70 -13.94 -0.54
C VAL A 65 -0.80 -14.10 -0.25
N LYS A 66 -1.18 -15.05 0.61
CA LYS A 66 -2.60 -15.27 0.90
C LYS A 66 -3.23 -14.08 1.61
N ALA A 67 -2.50 -13.51 2.58
CA ALA A 67 -2.96 -12.32 3.28
C ALA A 67 -3.01 -11.12 2.34
N ALA A 68 -2.02 -10.98 1.47
CA ALA A 68 -1.95 -9.90 0.50
C ALA A 68 -3.16 -9.93 -0.45
N ILE A 69 -3.47 -11.08 -1.01
CA ILE A 69 -4.62 -11.25 -1.90
C ILE A 69 -5.93 -10.99 -1.16
N ARG A 70 -6.06 -11.48 0.06
CA ARG A 70 -7.25 -11.22 0.87
C ARG A 70 -7.45 -9.73 1.11
N ASN A 71 -6.40 -9.03 1.48
CA ASN A 71 -6.47 -7.59 1.73
C ASN A 71 -6.74 -6.79 0.45
N LEU A 72 -6.19 -7.25 -0.68
CA LEU A 72 -6.48 -6.65 -1.98
C LEU A 72 -7.96 -6.79 -2.33
N LYS A 73 -8.52 -7.99 -2.18
CA LYS A 73 -9.94 -8.24 -2.47
C LYS A 73 -10.86 -7.42 -1.58
N ASN A 74 -10.45 -7.17 -0.34
CA ASN A 74 -11.23 -6.39 0.62
C ASN A 74 -11.09 -4.88 0.45
N GLY A 75 -10.34 -4.43 -0.57
CA GLY A 75 -10.16 -3.00 -0.83
C GLY A 75 -9.29 -2.28 0.17
N LYS A 76 -8.45 -3.00 0.90
CA LYS A 76 -7.61 -2.41 1.94
C LYS A 76 -6.28 -1.86 1.44
N ILE A 77 -5.93 -2.14 0.18
CA ILE A 77 -4.68 -1.69 -0.43
C ILE A 77 -5.01 -0.69 -1.52
N HIS A 78 -4.38 0.47 -1.51
CA HIS A 78 -4.62 1.54 -2.48
C HIS A 78 -3.50 1.68 -3.50
N LEU A 79 -2.28 1.38 -3.09
CA LEU A 79 -1.10 1.57 -3.92
C LEU A 79 -0.14 0.40 -3.73
N ILE A 80 0.59 0.08 -4.80
CA ILE A 80 1.65 -0.92 -4.75
C ILE A 80 2.94 -0.28 -5.25
N GLY A 81 4.03 -0.50 -4.53
CA GLY A 81 5.37 -0.06 -4.92
C GLY A 81 6.28 -1.23 -5.15
N SER A 82 7.35 -1.02 -5.90
CA SER A 82 8.42 -2.00 -6.00
C SER A 82 9.40 -1.80 -4.86
N ASP A 83 10.19 -2.83 -4.57
CA ASP A 83 11.30 -2.71 -3.63
C ASP A 83 12.55 -2.15 -4.29
N CYS A 84 12.39 -1.46 -5.39
CA CYS A 84 13.48 -0.87 -6.13
C CYS A 84 14.02 0.35 -5.39
N HIS A 85 15.29 0.31 -5.01
CA HIS A 85 15.95 1.41 -4.33
C HIS A 85 16.50 2.46 -5.28
N ASP A 86 16.58 2.14 -6.57
CA ASP A 86 17.09 3.04 -7.60
C ASP A 86 16.09 3.08 -8.75
N LEU A 87 15.26 4.11 -8.74
CA LEU A 87 14.22 4.31 -9.74
C LEU A 87 14.78 4.71 -11.11
N ILE A 88 16.04 5.15 -11.15
CA ILE A 88 16.69 5.56 -12.41
C ILE A 88 17.22 4.36 -13.15
N SER A 89 17.98 3.48 -12.46
CA SER A 89 18.59 2.32 -13.08
C SER A 89 17.69 1.10 -13.10
N ARG A 90 16.69 1.05 -12.20
CA ARG A 90 15.77 -0.07 -12.07
C ARG A 90 14.35 0.42 -11.96
N PRO A 91 13.68 0.66 -13.09
CA PRO A 91 12.27 1.03 -13.05
C PRO A 91 11.45 -0.10 -12.42
N PRO A 92 10.34 0.22 -11.73
CA PRO A 92 9.49 -0.77 -11.10
C PRO A 92 9.02 -1.83 -12.09
N ASN A 93 9.24 -3.11 -11.75
CA ASN A 93 8.77 -4.22 -12.57
C ASN A 93 7.70 -5.00 -11.81
N LEU A 94 6.46 -4.77 -12.17
CA LEU A 94 5.31 -5.44 -11.58
C LEU A 94 4.82 -6.64 -12.41
N GLY A 95 5.60 -7.07 -13.41
CA GLY A 95 5.25 -8.22 -14.25
C GLY A 95 4.93 -9.48 -13.46
N PRO A 96 5.78 -9.90 -12.51
CA PRO A 96 5.48 -11.07 -11.67
C PRO A 96 4.19 -10.90 -10.87
N VAL A 97 3.92 -9.71 -10.37
CA VAL A 97 2.69 -9.42 -9.62
C VAL A 97 1.47 -9.54 -10.54
N ARG A 98 1.55 -9.01 -11.76
CA ARG A 98 0.44 -9.11 -12.74
C ARG A 98 0.12 -10.57 -13.07
N ARG A 99 1.14 -11.41 -13.21
CA ARG A 99 0.93 -12.84 -13.45
C ARG A 99 0.21 -13.49 -12.27
N LEU A 100 0.60 -13.13 -11.06
CA LEU A 100 -0.04 -13.61 -9.85
C LEU A 100 -1.51 -13.21 -9.79
N MET A 101 -1.82 -11.98 -10.20
CA MET A 101 -3.21 -11.48 -10.21
C MET A 101 -4.11 -12.33 -11.11
N ARG A 102 -3.58 -12.83 -12.23
CA ARG A 102 -4.35 -13.73 -13.10
C ARG A 102 -4.64 -15.05 -12.39
N VAL A 103 -3.66 -15.60 -11.67
CA VAL A 103 -3.82 -16.85 -10.93
C VAL A 103 -4.92 -16.72 -9.87
N TYR A 104 -4.94 -15.60 -9.16
CA TYR A 104 -5.90 -15.37 -8.08
C TYR A 104 -7.17 -14.65 -8.54
N ARG A 105 -7.29 -14.38 -9.85
CA ARG A 105 -8.46 -13.71 -10.45
C ARG A 105 -8.76 -12.36 -9.77
N THR A 106 -7.72 -11.55 -9.59
CA THR A 106 -7.80 -10.24 -8.95
C THR A 106 -7.35 -9.10 -9.86
N GLU A 107 -7.45 -9.30 -11.18
CA GLU A 107 -7.02 -8.28 -12.15
C GLU A 107 -7.81 -6.98 -12.01
N ALA A 108 -9.10 -7.08 -11.71
CA ALA A 108 -9.95 -5.89 -11.54
C ALA A 108 -9.48 -5.06 -10.34
N GLU A 109 -9.19 -5.71 -9.22
CA GLU A 109 -8.70 -5.04 -8.01
C GLU A 109 -7.33 -4.43 -8.26
N PHE A 110 -6.45 -5.14 -8.95
CA PHE A 110 -5.12 -4.63 -9.30
C PHE A 110 -5.20 -3.42 -10.24
N SER A 111 -6.15 -3.43 -11.17
CA SER A 111 -6.38 -2.30 -12.07
C SER A 111 -6.72 -1.02 -11.30
N ILE A 112 -7.45 -1.14 -10.20
CA ILE A 112 -7.76 -0.01 -9.33
C ILE A 112 -6.47 0.59 -8.75
N LEU A 113 -5.52 -0.26 -8.34
CA LEU A 113 -4.23 0.22 -7.85
C LEU A 113 -3.47 1.00 -8.91
N GLU A 114 -3.50 0.53 -10.15
CA GLU A 114 -2.86 1.22 -11.26
C GLU A 114 -3.52 2.57 -11.54
N GLN A 115 -4.84 2.63 -11.48
CA GLN A 115 -5.60 3.88 -11.64
C GLN A 115 -5.28 4.87 -10.52
N ASN A 116 -5.17 4.39 -9.29
CA ASN A 116 -4.81 5.22 -8.14
C ASN A 116 -3.42 5.84 -8.34
N ALA A 117 -2.45 5.05 -8.79
CA ALA A 117 -1.11 5.52 -9.05
C ALA A 117 -1.10 6.60 -10.15
N ALA A 118 -1.85 6.39 -11.23
CA ALA A 118 -1.97 7.36 -12.30
C ALA A 118 -2.59 8.68 -11.80
N GLY A 119 -3.59 8.60 -10.93
CA GLY A 119 -4.22 9.77 -10.32
C GLY A 119 -3.25 10.62 -9.50
N LEU A 120 -2.29 9.98 -8.84
CA LEU A 120 -1.28 10.69 -8.06
C LEU A 120 -0.21 11.35 -8.93
N LEU A 121 0.08 10.78 -10.10
CA LEU A 121 1.13 11.26 -10.99
C LEU A 121 0.71 12.47 -11.82
N PHE A 122 -0.58 12.68 -12.03
CA PHE A 122 -1.08 13.75 -12.87
C PHE A 122 -1.78 14.84 -12.04
N PRO A 123 -1.43 16.13 -12.23
CA PRO A 123 -2.11 17.23 -11.52
C PRO A 123 -3.61 17.19 -11.76
N GLY A 124 -4.38 17.35 -10.68
CA GLY A 124 -5.83 17.29 -10.77
C GLY A 124 -6.41 15.89 -10.61
N GLY A 125 -5.55 14.88 -10.53
CA GLY A 125 -5.99 13.53 -10.20
C GLY A 125 -6.44 13.44 -8.74
N THR A 126 -7.48 12.62 -8.49
CA THR A 126 -7.99 12.41 -7.13
C THR A 126 -8.07 10.92 -6.82
N LEU A 127 -7.87 10.60 -5.58
CA LEU A 127 -8.09 9.25 -5.08
C LEU A 127 -9.37 9.19 -4.27
#